data_c4facec4617ab8152d61f5931eb7354a
#
_entry.id   c4facec4617ab8152d61f5931eb7354a
#
_cell.length_a   1.000
_cell.length_b   1.000
_cell.length_c   1.000
_cell.angle_alpha   90.00
_cell.angle_beta   90.00
_cell.angle_gamma   90.00
#
_symmetry.space_group_name_H-M   'P 1'
#
loop_
_entity.id
_entity.type
_entity.pdbx_description
1 polymer ?
#
loop_
_entity_poly.entity_id
_entity_poly.type
_entity_poly.pdbx_seq_one_letter_code
_entity_poly.pdbx_strand_id
1 'polypeptide(L)'
;MKIATWNINSVRLRLETVLAFLQQADIDVLCLQETKTQDLHFPAEAFAAAGWPHQAIRGEKSYNGVAIIARQPLAKIDHIEWTGKSDCRHIWAMTNDGIGIHNFYVLHESLSGQAYGPRPAPGAVTHRARGVST
;
A
#
# COMPACT_ATOMS: atom_id res chain seq x y z
N MET A 1 3.07 16.40 -4.67
CA MET A 1 3.18 15.08 -4.01
C MET A 1 3.01 13.97 -5.04
N LYS A 2 3.87 12.99 -5.00
CA LYS A 2 3.83 11.85 -5.91
C LYS A 2 3.38 10.61 -5.14
N ILE A 3 2.22 10.08 -5.50
CA ILE A 3 1.61 8.92 -4.85
C ILE A 3 1.61 7.76 -5.83
N ALA A 4 2.02 6.58 -5.37
CA ALA A 4 1.94 5.35 -6.12
C ALA A 4 1.04 4.34 -5.40
N THR A 5 0.41 3.47 -6.16
CA THR A 5 -0.33 2.32 -5.64
C THR A 5 0.16 1.05 -6.33
N TRP A 6 0.31 -0.02 -5.56
CA TRP A 6 0.87 -1.27 -6.07
C TRP A 6 0.33 -2.48 -5.32
N ASN A 7 -0.33 -3.37 -6.04
CA ASN A 7 -0.60 -4.69 -5.50
C ASN A 7 0.68 -5.51 -5.54
N ILE A 8 1.32 -5.67 -4.39
CA ILE A 8 2.68 -6.21 -4.32
C ILE A 8 2.75 -7.73 -4.25
N ASN A 9 1.66 -8.37 -3.88
CA ASN A 9 1.61 -9.82 -3.74
C ASN A 9 2.80 -10.37 -2.92
N SER A 10 2.83 -10.05 -1.64
CA SER A 10 3.89 -10.30 -0.67
C SER A 10 4.99 -9.24 -0.66
N VAL A 11 4.89 -8.32 0.30
CA VAL A 11 5.89 -7.26 0.48
C VAL A 11 7.26 -7.80 0.89
N ARG A 12 7.29 -8.86 1.69
CA ARG A 12 8.56 -9.45 2.16
C ARG A 12 9.34 -10.11 1.02
N LEU A 13 8.62 -10.77 0.13
CA LEU A 13 9.23 -11.43 -1.03
C LEU A 13 9.80 -10.42 -2.04
N ARG A 14 9.17 -9.26 -2.16
CA ARG A 14 9.50 -8.25 -3.18
C ARG A 14 10.13 -6.97 -2.63
N LEU A 15 10.63 -7.03 -1.39
CA LEU A 15 11.11 -5.85 -0.68
C LEU A 15 12.16 -5.06 -1.45
N GLU A 16 13.17 -5.73 -1.99
CA GLU A 16 14.24 -5.06 -2.74
C GLU A 16 13.71 -4.33 -3.99
N THR A 17 12.77 -4.95 -4.69
CA THR A 17 12.13 -4.34 -5.86
C THR A 17 11.34 -3.10 -5.47
N VAL A 18 10.60 -3.15 -4.37
CA VAL A 18 9.83 -2.00 -3.86
C VAL A 18 10.74 -0.86 -3.45
N LEU A 19 11.81 -1.14 -2.72
CA LEU A 19 12.76 -0.12 -2.29
C LEU A 19 13.43 0.57 -3.50
N ALA A 20 13.84 -0.20 -4.48
CA ALA A 20 14.40 0.34 -5.72
C ALA A 20 13.41 1.25 -6.46
N PHE A 21 12.15 0.83 -6.56
CA PHE A 21 11.09 1.62 -7.17
C PHE A 21 10.86 2.96 -6.43
N LEU A 22 10.79 2.94 -5.12
CA LEU A 22 10.59 4.14 -4.30
C LEU A 22 11.67 5.20 -4.58
N GLN A 23 12.92 4.78 -4.66
CA GLN A 23 14.05 5.67 -4.91
C GLN A 23 14.09 6.17 -6.35
N GLN A 24 13.94 5.27 -7.32
CA GLN A 24 14.04 5.61 -8.74
C GLN A 24 12.90 6.48 -9.22
N ALA A 25 11.69 6.23 -8.74
CA ALA A 25 10.50 6.99 -9.11
C ALA A 25 10.26 8.23 -8.24
N ASP A 26 11.08 8.45 -7.21
CA ASP A 26 10.97 9.57 -6.28
C ASP A 26 9.57 9.69 -5.67
N ILE A 27 9.11 8.61 -5.07
CA ILE A 27 7.75 8.47 -4.52
C ILE A 27 7.67 9.12 -3.13
N ASP A 28 6.66 9.95 -2.91
CA ASP A 28 6.37 10.52 -1.59
C ASP A 28 5.53 9.56 -0.73
N VAL A 29 4.50 8.94 -1.33
CA VAL A 29 3.60 8.02 -0.64
C VAL A 29 3.36 6.80 -1.51
N LEU A 30 3.52 5.61 -0.92
CA LEU A 30 3.24 4.34 -1.56
C LEU A 30 2.10 3.63 -0.85
N CYS A 31 1.05 3.28 -1.60
CA CYS A 31 -0.04 2.42 -1.14
C CYS A 31 0.20 1.00 -1.64
N LEU A 32 0.34 0.06 -0.72
CA LEU A 32 0.52 -1.36 -1.02
C LEU A 32 -0.75 -2.15 -0.70
N GLN A 33 -1.09 -3.08 -1.56
CA GLN A 33 -2.12 -4.08 -1.33
C GLN A 33 -1.50 -5.47 -1.42
N GLU A 34 -2.16 -6.45 -0.80
CA GLU A 34 -1.67 -7.83 -0.68
C GLU A 34 -0.26 -7.91 -0.09
N THR A 35 -0.06 -7.24 1.04
CA THR A 35 1.22 -7.30 1.76
C THR A 35 1.51 -8.70 2.29
N LYS A 36 0.48 -9.49 2.59
CA LYS A 36 0.53 -10.91 3.01
C LYS A 36 1.47 -11.17 4.17
N THR A 37 1.52 -10.23 5.12
CA THR A 37 2.33 -10.36 6.32
C THR A 37 1.63 -9.75 7.51
N GLN A 38 1.84 -10.33 8.68
CA GLN A 38 1.38 -9.74 9.94
C GLN A 38 2.15 -8.44 10.21
N ASP A 39 1.54 -7.51 10.93
CA ASP A 39 2.17 -6.23 11.28
C ASP A 39 3.52 -6.42 11.96
N LEU A 40 3.62 -7.42 12.84
CA LEU A 40 4.85 -7.79 13.54
C LEU A 40 6.02 -8.09 12.59
N HIS A 41 5.74 -8.66 11.44
CA HIS A 41 6.72 -9.09 10.45
C HIS A 41 6.83 -8.17 9.24
N PHE A 42 6.10 -7.06 9.25
CA PHE A 42 6.22 -6.06 8.20
C PHE A 42 7.62 -5.44 8.21
N PRO A 43 8.30 -5.30 7.07
CA PRO A 43 9.69 -4.82 7.03
C PRO A 43 9.78 -3.30 7.23
N ALA A 44 9.26 -2.81 8.35
CA ALA A 44 9.17 -1.39 8.66
C ALA A 44 10.53 -0.70 8.72
N GLU A 45 11.53 -1.35 9.29
CA GLU A 45 12.87 -0.79 9.43
C GLU A 45 13.57 -0.61 8.08
N ALA A 46 13.36 -1.52 7.13
CA ALA A 46 13.92 -1.41 5.79
C ALA A 46 13.38 -0.19 5.05
N PHE A 47 12.08 0.07 5.15
CA PHE A 47 11.47 1.27 4.60
C PHE A 47 11.94 2.54 5.29
N ALA A 48 12.04 2.53 6.61
CA ALA A 48 12.53 3.67 7.37
C ALA A 48 13.98 4.01 7.00
N ALA A 49 14.83 3.02 6.94
CA ALA A 49 16.25 3.20 6.58
C ALA A 49 16.42 3.73 5.14
N ALA A 50 15.50 3.39 4.24
CA ALA A 50 15.52 3.87 2.86
C ALA A 50 14.97 5.30 2.71
N GLY A 51 14.36 5.89 3.73
CA GLY A 51 13.84 7.25 3.72
C GLY A 51 12.31 7.38 3.78
N TRP A 52 11.60 6.29 4.09
CA TRP A 52 10.15 6.24 4.25
C TRP A 52 9.76 5.75 5.65
N PRO A 53 10.00 6.58 6.69
CA PRO A 53 9.83 6.15 8.08
C PRO A 53 8.39 6.18 8.57
N HIS A 54 7.49 6.87 7.89
CA HIS A 54 6.10 7.03 8.31
C HIS A 54 5.22 5.99 7.64
N GLN A 55 4.60 5.13 8.45
CA GLN A 55 3.91 3.96 7.94
C GLN A 55 2.60 3.73 8.67
N ALA A 56 1.56 3.40 7.91
CA ALA A 56 0.29 2.90 8.40
C ALA A 56 0.11 1.50 7.82
N ILE A 57 0.09 0.49 8.67
CA ILE A 57 0.06 -0.91 8.25
C ILE A 57 -1.11 -1.64 8.90
N ARG A 58 -1.71 -2.55 8.15
CA ARG A 58 -2.75 -3.45 8.64
C ARG A 58 -2.66 -4.75 7.86
N GLY A 59 -2.12 -5.77 8.48
CA GLY A 59 -1.85 -7.06 7.82
C GLY A 59 -2.22 -8.27 8.65
N GLU A 60 -2.38 -9.37 7.95
CA GLU A 60 -2.61 -10.71 8.51
C GLU A 60 -1.72 -11.73 7.82
N LYS A 61 -1.58 -12.88 8.44
CA LYS A 61 -0.70 -13.93 7.93
C LYS A 61 -1.22 -14.48 6.59
N SER A 62 -0.35 -14.51 5.59
CA SER A 62 -0.51 -15.18 4.29
C SER A 62 -1.56 -14.60 3.35
N TYR A 63 -2.47 -13.74 3.81
CA TYR A 63 -3.59 -13.20 3.01
C TYR A 63 -3.71 -11.70 3.19
N ASN A 64 -4.29 -11.04 2.18
CA ASN A 64 -4.67 -9.63 2.23
C ASN A 64 -3.53 -8.71 2.71
N GLY A 65 -3.85 -7.69 3.46
CA GLY A 65 -2.90 -6.73 4.00
C GLY A 65 -2.77 -5.48 3.13
N VAL A 66 -2.81 -4.33 3.80
CA VAL A 66 -2.67 -3.02 3.17
C VAL A 66 -1.67 -2.18 3.97
N ALA A 67 -0.95 -1.33 3.27
CA ALA A 67 0.00 -0.41 3.89
C ALA A 67 0.05 0.92 3.15
N ILE A 68 0.26 1.98 3.90
CA ILE A 68 0.62 3.31 3.38
C ILE A 68 2.01 3.64 3.93
N ILE A 69 2.94 3.92 3.05
CA ILE A 69 4.34 4.19 3.38
C ILE A 69 4.69 5.57 2.86
N ALA A 70 5.22 6.44 3.71
CA ALA A 70 5.44 7.84 3.38
C ALA A 70 6.75 8.40 3.90
N ARG A 71 7.27 9.40 3.19
CA ARG A 71 8.42 10.22 3.62
C ARG A 71 8.03 11.20 4.73
N GLN A 72 6.82 11.74 4.67
CA GLN A 72 6.30 12.74 5.58
C GLN A 72 5.37 12.11 6.62
N PRO A 73 5.16 12.76 7.77
CA PRO A 73 4.29 12.23 8.82
C PRO A 73 2.87 11.92 8.34
N LEU A 74 2.34 10.81 8.83
CA LEU A 74 0.95 10.39 8.66
C LEU A 74 0.21 10.56 9.98
N ALA A 75 -1.01 11.06 9.92
CA ALA A 75 -1.87 11.26 11.09
C ALA A 75 -3.24 10.61 10.87
N LYS A 76 -4.02 10.49 11.95
CA LYS A 76 -5.40 9.96 11.91
C LYS A 76 -5.51 8.64 11.18
N ILE A 77 -4.61 7.71 11.49
CA ILE A 77 -4.59 6.37 10.88
C ILE A 77 -5.79 5.58 11.38
N ASP A 78 -6.59 5.05 10.49
CA ASP A 78 -7.78 4.26 10.82
C ASP A 78 -8.15 3.32 9.67
N HIS A 79 -9.20 2.52 9.86
CA HIS A 79 -9.70 1.59 8.85
C HIS A 79 -11.21 1.39 8.99
N ILE A 80 -11.84 0.92 7.91
CA ILE A 80 -13.25 0.55 7.88
C ILE A 80 -13.36 -0.92 7.45
N GLU A 81 -14.18 -1.67 8.15
CA GLU A 81 -14.50 -3.06 7.83
C GLU A 81 -15.84 -3.11 7.08
N TRP A 82 -15.77 -3.14 5.75
CA TRP A 82 -16.95 -3.09 4.90
C TRP A 82 -17.75 -4.38 4.87
N THR A 83 -17.10 -5.51 5.16
CA THR A 83 -17.68 -6.85 5.05
C THR A 83 -18.14 -7.42 6.41
N GLY A 84 -17.93 -6.69 7.49
CA GLY A 84 -18.11 -7.21 8.84
C GLY A 84 -17.04 -8.23 9.27
N LYS A 85 -16.01 -8.42 8.46
CA LYS A 85 -14.86 -9.28 8.75
C LYS A 85 -13.62 -8.44 8.90
N SER A 86 -12.76 -8.83 9.84
CA SER A 86 -11.42 -8.22 9.98
C SER A 86 -10.46 -8.81 8.95
N ASP A 87 -10.57 -8.39 7.72
CA ASP A 87 -9.87 -8.97 6.57
C ASP A 87 -8.72 -8.11 6.01
N CYS A 88 -8.35 -7.05 6.70
CA CYS A 88 -7.21 -6.20 6.34
C CYS A 88 -7.21 -5.71 4.88
N ARG A 89 -8.34 -5.17 4.43
CA ARG A 89 -8.53 -4.68 3.06
C ARG A 89 -8.58 -3.17 2.92
N HIS A 90 -8.60 -2.45 4.02
CA HIS A 90 -8.67 -0.99 4.01
C HIS A 90 -7.81 -0.40 5.10
N ILE A 91 -7.12 0.67 4.77
CA ILE A 91 -6.49 1.58 5.72
C ILE A 91 -6.54 2.99 5.14
N TRP A 92 -6.65 3.98 6.00
CA TRP A 92 -6.50 5.36 5.59
C TRP A 92 -5.63 6.15 6.55
N ALA A 93 -5.01 7.18 6.04
CA ALA A 93 -4.19 8.09 6.81
C ALA A 93 -4.28 9.49 6.20
N MET A 94 -3.99 10.49 7.01
CA MET A 94 -3.91 11.87 6.56
C MET A 94 -2.46 12.31 6.48
N THR A 95 -2.08 12.94 5.39
CA THR A 95 -0.75 13.54 5.25
C THR A 95 -0.66 14.81 6.10
N ASN A 96 0.56 15.30 6.36
CA ASN A 96 0.76 16.52 7.15
C ASN A 96 0.26 17.78 6.47
N ASP A 97 0.04 17.78 5.17
CA ASP A 97 -0.57 18.87 4.39
C ASP A 97 -2.09 18.70 4.21
N GLY A 98 -2.72 17.79 4.95
CA GLY A 98 -4.17 17.66 5.03
C GLY A 98 -4.82 16.82 3.95
N ILE A 99 -4.06 15.99 3.23
CA ILE A 99 -4.61 15.07 2.22
C ILE A 99 -4.96 13.74 2.87
N GLY A 100 -6.23 13.33 2.77
CA GLY A 100 -6.67 12.01 3.18
C GLY A 100 -6.39 10.98 2.10
N ILE A 101 -5.68 9.91 2.46
CA ILE A 101 -5.36 8.81 1.56
C ILE A 101 -6.05 7.56 2.04
N HIS A 102 -6.90 6.99 1.19
CA HIS A 102 -7.53 5.70 1.43
C HIS A 102 -6.88 4.64 0.54
N ASN A 103 -6.49 3.55 1.15
CA ASN A 103 -5.89 2.42 0.45
C ASN A 103 -6.80 1.20 0.58
N PHE A 104 -7.33 0.74 -0.54
CA PHE A 104 -8.26 -0.39 -0.62
C PHE A 104 -7.62 -1.55 -1.36
N TYR A 105 -7.82 -2.75 -0.83
CA TYR A 105 -7.67 -3.98 -1.57
C TYR A 105 -9.04 -4.53 -1.95
N VAL A 106 -9.34 -4.54 -3.23
CA VAL A 106 -10.60 -5.06 -3.77
C VAL A 106 -10.33 -6.39 -4.45
N LEU A 107 -11.00 -7.45 -3.98
CA LEU A 107 -10.97 -8.75 -4.63
C LEU A 107 -11.62 -8.65 -6.01
N HIS A 108 -10.87 -9.05 -7.02
CA HIS A 108 -11.42 -9.28 -8.34
C HIS A 108 -11.99 -10.70 -8.38
N GLU A 109 -13.30 -10.84 -8.17
CA GLU A 109 -13.97 -12.12 -8.43
C GLU A 109 -14.12 -12.30 -9.93
N SER A 110 -13.59 -13.41 -10.42
CA SER A 110 -13.90 -13.87 -11.75
C SER A 110 -15.31 -14.41 -11.79
N LEU A 111 -16.21 -13.70 -12.45
CA LEU A 111 -17.58 -14.15 -12.65
C LEU A 111 -17.72 -15.35 -13.62
N SER A 112 -16.65 -15.78 -14.28
CA SER A 112 -16.73 -16.71 -15.38
C SER A 112 -16.12 -18.09 -15.13
N GLY A 113 -15.49 -18.34 -13.99
CA GLY A 113 -14.79 -19.61 -13.73
C GLY A 113 -13.72 -19.95 -14.77
N GLN A 114 -13.31 -19.00 -15.59
CA GLN A 114 -12.26 -19.20 -16.57
C GLN A 114 -10.90 -19.18 -15.88
N ALA A 115 -10.06 -20.17 -16.22
CA ALA A 115 -8.66 -20.14 -15.84
C ALA A 115 -8.00 -18.93 -16.50
N TYR A 116 -7.48 -18.01 -15.69
CA TYR A 116 -6.67 -16.92 -16.20
C TYR A 116 -5.32 -17.44 -16.65
N GLY A 117 -4.87 -17.00 -17.79
CA GLY A 117 -3.48 -17.10 -18.17
C GLY A 117 -2.59 -16.37 -17.14
N PRO A 118 -1.26 -16.51 -17.26
CA PRO A 118 -0.34 -15.83 -16.32
C PRO A 118 -0.69 -14.35 -16.22
N ARG A 119 -0.96 -13.89 -14.98
CA ARG A 119 -1.21 -12.47 -14.74
C ARG A 119 0.03 -11.68 -15.17
N PRO A 120 -0.13 -10.59 -15.89
CA PRO A 120 0.98 -9.68 -16.07
C PRO A 120 1.52 -9.27 -14.70
N ALA A 121 2.82 -9.06 -14.60
CA ALA A 121 3.43 -8.57 -13.37
C ALA A 121 2.61 -7.37 -12.85
N PRO A 122 2.29 -7.31 -11.54
CA PRO A 122 1.50 -6.21 -11.01
C PRO A 122 2.20 -4.89 -11.35
N GLY A 123 1.53 -4.08 -12.16
CA GLY A 123 2.03 -2.77 -12.54
C GLY A 123 1.84 -1.77 -11.41
N ALA A 124 2.89 -1.04 -11.07
CA ALA A 124 2.76 0.12 -10.21
C ALA A 124 2.13 1.26 -11.02
N VAL A 125 1.06 1.84 -10.51
CA VAL A 125 0.43 3.02 -11.09
C VAL A 125 0.82 4.23 -10.25
N THR A 126 1.39 5.23 -10.90
CA THR A 126 1.74 6.49 -10.24
C THR A 126 0.78 7.58 -10.64
N HIS A 127 0.26 8.27 -9.65
CA HIS A 127 -0.57 9.45 -9.85
C HIS A 127 0.15 10.67 -9.26
N ARG A 128 0.20 11.74 -10.04
CA ARG A 128 0.69 13.01 -9.55
C ARG A 128 -0.50 13.83 -9.05
N ALA A 129 -0.62 13.97 -7.74
CA ALA A 129 -1.61 14.87 -7.18
C ALA A 129 -1.21 16.32 -7.52
N ARG A 130 -2.05 17.00 -8.28
CA ARG A 130 -1.93 18.46 -8.43
C ARG A 130 -2.44 19.05 -7.13
N GLY A 131 -1.63 19.87 -6.49
CA GLY A 131 -2.07 20.65 -5.34
C GLY A 131 -3.24 21.52 -5.78
N VAL A 132 -4.37 21.38 -5.11
CA VAL A 132 -5.45 22.34 -5.22
C VAL A 132 -4.98 23.54 -4.38
N SER A 133 -4.51 24.58 -5.05
CA SER A 133 -4.31 25.86 -4.37
C SER A 133 -5.69 26.46 -4.11
N THR A 134 -6.08 26.49 -2.87
CA THR A 134 -7.19 27.32 -2.41
C THR A 134 -6.76 28.77 -2.36
#